data_03613c3a771ea24e873903bc745a9f53
#
_entry.id   03613c3a771ea24e873903bc745a9f53
#
_cell.length_a   1.000
_cell.length_b   1.000
_cell.length_c   1.000
_cell.angle_alpha   90.00
_cell.angle_beta   90.00
_cell.angle_gamma   90.00
#
_symmetry.space_group_name_H-M   'P 1'
#
loop_
_entity.id
_entity.type
_entity.pdbx_description
1 polymer ?
#
loop_
_entity_poly.entity_id
_entity_poly.type
_entity_poly.pdbx_seq_one_letter_code
_entity_poly.pdbx_strand_id
1 'polypeptide(L)'
;TPPITGPATSRPRILNRAFRSVAELGYVFSDIPWRQLDLSHAASANGALLDVFCLHSDPSTHDSPRITRGRVNLNAAPPEVLAALFEGTAKSVSGSIISSADALALGTALNTWVSSTDPVKGPLRSRSDLVGSTTTTGSTFASQGFMSQISTILPADKSIGETRESVIRALTDSSDTRTWNLMIDLVAQSGELGAASLQQFIVRGQVHRWIFLSIDRFTGEILYQSSEYVSE
;
A
#
# COMPACT_ATOMS: atom_id res chain seq x y z
N THR A 1 -13.94 -22.36 33.46
CA THR A 1 -13.85 -21.30 32.41
C THR A 1 -13.57 -20.01 33.13
N PRO A 2 -12.44 -19.33 32.92
CA PRO A 2 -12.18 -18.04 33.54
C PRO A 2 -13.27 -17.05 33.10
N PRO A 3 -13.76 -16.18 33.99
CA PRO A 3 -14.76 -15.18 33.64
C PRO A 3 -14.15 -14.22 32.63
N ILE A 4 -14.81 -14.03 31.50
CA ILE A 4 -14.42 -13.05 30.50
C ILE A 4 -14.84 -11.67 31.03
N THR A 5 -13.90 -10.99 31.67
CA THR A 5 -14.13 -9.68 32.31
C THR A 5 -13.91 -8.49 31.37
N GLY A 6 -13.64 -8.74 30.09
CA GLY A 6 -13.50 -7.67 29.08
C GLY A 6 -14.83 -7.19 28.50
N PRO A 7 -14.93 -5.93 28.03
CA PRO A 7 -16.11 -5.44 27.34
C PRO A 7 -16.40 -6.32 26.11
N ALA A 8 -17.66 -6.46 25.75
CA ALA A 8 -18.10 -7.31 24.63
C ALA A 8 -17.42 -6.98 23.29
N THR A 9 -16.93 -5.75 23.16
CA THR A 9 -16.19 -5.23 22.00
C THR A 9 -14.76 -5.79 21.86
N SER A 10 -14.20 -6.39 22.92
CA SER A 10 -12.84 -6.98 22.90
C SER A 10 -12.84 -8.49 22.60
N ARG A 11 -14.00 -9.07 22.31
CA ARG A 11 -14.08 -10.51 22.03
C ARG A 11 -13.59 -10.80 20.61
N PRO A 12 -12.80 -11.88 20.43
CA PRO A 12 -12.45 -12.36 19.13
C PRO A 12 -13.69 -12.65 18.28
N ARG A 13 -13.64 -12.28 17.00
CA ARG A 13 -14.76 -12.41 16.08
C ARG A 13 -14.48 -13.50 15.06
N ILE A 14 -15.44 -14.38 14.87
CA ILE A 14 -15.40 -15.40 13.80
C ILE A 14 -16.22 -14.84 12.64
N LEU A 15 -15.60 -14.72 11.46
CA LEU A 15 -16.24 -14.14 10.27
C LEU A 15 -17.32 -15.05 9.67
N ASN A 16 -17.20 -16.36 9.85
CA ASN A 16 -18.10 -17.38 9.29
C ASN A 16 -18.34 -17.22 7.77
N ARG A 17 -17.32 -16.77 7.04
CA ARG A 17 -17.24 -16.63 5.59
C ARG A 17 -15.80 -16.68 5.13
N ALA A 18 -15.58 -16.85 3.83
CA ALA A 18 -14.25 -16.73 3.26
C ALA A 18 -13.65 -15.34 3.50
N PHE A 19 -12.32 -15.26 3.62
CA PHE A 19 -11.61 -14.00 3.72
C PHE A 19 -11.76 -13.19 2.43
N ARG A 20 -11.92 -11.89 2.57
CA ARG A 20 -11.98 -10.92 1.48
C ARG A 20 -10.69 -10.12 1.34
N SER A 21 -9.84 -10.16 2.36
CA SER A 21 -8.58 -9.46 2.41
C SER A 21 -7.56 -10.30 3.18
N VAL A 22 -6.28 -10.22 2.80
CA VAL A 22 -5.19 -10.87 3.56
C VAL A 22 -5.13 -10.32 4.98
N ALA A 23 -5.44 -9.06 5.18
CA ALA A 23 -5.46 -8.47 6.53
C ALA A 23 -6.62 -8.98 7.41
N GLU A 24 -7.60 -9.71 6.86
CA GLU A 24 -8.58 -10.42 7.69
C GLU A 24 -7.96 -11.59 8.48
N LEU A 25 -6.69 -11.93 8.23
CA LEU A 25 -5.92 -12.78 9.13
C LEU A 25 -5.89 -12.24 10.57
N GLY A 26 -6.07 -10.94 10.78
CA GLY A 26 -6.26 -10.36 12.12
C GLY A 26 -7.47 -10.90 12.89
N TYR A 27 -8.42 -11.56 12.23
CA TYR A 27 -9.52 -12.27 12.90
C TYR A 27 -9.18 -13.70 13.28
N VAL A 28 -8.03 -14.24 12.85
CA VAL A 28 -7.61 -15.61 13.18
C VAL A 28 -7.04 -15.65 14.59
N PHE A 29 -7.36 -16.72 15.31
CA PHE A 29 -6.79 -16.95 16.63
C PHE A 29 -5.30 -17.33 16.52
N SER A 30 -4.51 -16.82 17.45
CA SER A 30 -3.16 -17.28 17.67
C SER A 30 -3.18 -18.61 18.44
N ASP A 31 -1.98 -19.11 18.75
CA ASP A 31 -1.77 -20.27 19.63
C ASP A 31 -2.27 -20.08 21.07
N ILE A 32 -2.48 -18.84 21.47
CA ILE A 32 -2.99 -18.48 22.80
C ILE A 32 -4.52 -18.37 22.74
N PRO A 33 -5.26 -19.07 23.59
CA PRO A 33 -6.72 -18.98 23.63
C PRO A 33 -7.22 -17.53 23.76
N TRP A 34 -8.18 -17.17 22.92
CA TRP A 34 -8.84 -15.85 22.89
C TRP A 34 -7.95 -14.69 22.42
N ARG A 35 -6.75 -14.97 21.92
CA ARG A 35 -5.87 -13.98 21.31
C ARG A 35 -5.89 -14.13 19.79
N GLN A 36 -6.16 -13.04 19.11
CA GLN A 36 -6.08 -12.93 17.65
C GLN A 36 -4.65 -12.58 17.21
N LEU A 37 -4.36 -12.83 15.94
CA LEU A 37 -3.14 -12.32 15.30
C LEU A 37 -3.18 -10.79 15.37
N ASP A 38 -2.05 -10.19 15.67
CA ASP A 38 -1.93 -8.75 15.82
C ASP A 38 -1.21 -8.16 14.62
N LEU A 39 -1.95 -7.47 13.76
CA LEU A 39 -1.45 -6.78 12.58
C LEU A 39 -1.31 -5.27 12.81
N SER A 40 -1.39 -4.81 14.05
CA SER A 40 -1.38 -3.38 14.36
C SER A 40 -0.14 -2.91 15.14
N HIS A 41 0.60 -3.82 15.75
CA HIS A 41 1.79 -3.47 16.54
C HIS A 41 3.07 -3.89 15.83
N ALA A 42 4.01 -2.95 15.71
CA ALA A 42 5.30 -3.19 15.08
C ALA A 42 6.16 -4.28 15.77
N ALA A 43 5.96 -4.48 17.07
CA ALA A 43 6.64 -5.55 17.82
C ALA A 43 6.06 -6.94 17.55
N SER A 44 4.93 -7.03 16.85
CA SER A 44 4.32 -8.32 16.49
C SER A 44 4.94 -8.85 15.20
N ALA A 45 5.46 -10.08 15.25
CA ALA A 45 5.93 -10.79 14.05
C ALA A 45 4.80 -11.11 13.07
N ASN A 46 3.53 -11.00 13.49
CA ASN A 46 2.37 -11.34 12.68
C ASN A 46 2.21 -10.44 11.44
N GLY A 47 2.75 -9.21 11.47
CA GLY A 47 2.78 -8.32 10.31
C GLY A 47 3.41 -8.96 9.08
N ALA A 48 4.41 -9.83 9.24
CA ALA A 48 5.06 -10.53 8.14
C ALA A 48 4.11 -11.45 7.35
N LEU A 49 3.02 -11.89 7.96
CA LEU A 49 2.02 -12.73 7.28
C LEU A 49 1.35 -12.01 6.11
N LEU A 50 1.32 -10.68 6.11
CA LEU A 50 0.79 -9.88 5.01
C LEU A 50 1.56 -10.08 3.69
N ASP A 51 2.84 -10.47 3.77
CA ASP A 51 3.68 -10.71 2.60
C ASP A 51 3.73 -12.19 2.19
N VAL A 52 3.36 -13.09 3.11
CA VAL A 52 3.40 -14.55 2.86
C VAL A 52 2.12 -15.05 2.20
N PHE A 53 0.97 -14.46 2.57
CA PHE A 53 -0.33 -14.93 2.09
C PHE A 53 -0.89 -14.05 0.98
N CYS A 54 -1.64 -14.70 0.07
CA CYS A 54 -2.49 -14.05 -0.92
C CYS A 54 -3.84 -14.77 -0.99
N LEU A 55 -4.91 -14.05 -1.35
CA LEU A 55 -6.26 -14.64 -1.44
C LEU A 55 -6.50 -15.35 -2.77
N HIS A 56 -5.83 -14.90 -3.81
CA HIS A 56 -6.03 -15.41 -5.16
C HIS A 56 -4.67 -15.79 -5.76
N SER A 57 -4.37 -17.07 -5.76
CA SER A 57 -3.36 -17.63 -6.64
C SER A 57 -4.10 -18.29 -7.80
N ASP A 58 -3.93 -17.83 -9.02
CA ASP A 58 -4.34 -18.56 -10.20
C ASP A 58 -3.26 -19.61 -10.48
N PRO A 59 -3.54 -20.91 -10.27
CA PRO A 59 -2.56 -21.96 -10.48
C PRO A 59 -2.21 -22.17 -11.97
N SER A 60 -2.96 -21.57 -12.89
CA SER A 60 -2.77 -21.76 -14.33
C SER A 60 -1.64 -20.95 -14.95
N THR A 61 -1.04 -20.02 -14.18
CA THR A 61 0.03 -19.14 -14.69
C THR A 61 1.26 -19.27 -13.85
N HIS A 62 2.14 -20.21 -14.22
CA HIS A 62 3.40 -20.48 -13.51
C HIS A 62 4.48 -19.38 -13.63
N ASP A 63 4.31 -18.38 -14.50
CA ASP A 63 5.44 -17.64 -15.02
C ASP A 63 5.39 -16.12 -14.85
N SER A 64 4.77 -15.54 -13.84
CA SER A 64 5.01 -14.11 -13.61
C SER A 64 4.66 -13.66 -12.21
N PRO A 65 5.52 -12.85 -11.57
CA PRO A 65 5.13 -12.05 -10.41
C PRO A 65 4.02 -11.10 -10.88
N ARG A 66 2.83 -11.32 -10.43
CA ARG A 66 1.64 -10.82 -11.08
C ARG A 66 1.39 -9.38 -10.77
N ILE A 67 1.43 -8.59 -11.82
CA ILE A 67 0.79 -7.29 -11.81
C ILE A 67 -0.71 -7.54 -11.83
N THR A 68 -1.37 -7.30 -10.73
CA THR A 68 -2.82 -7.14 -10.73
C THR A 68 -3.11 -5.70 -11.14
N ARG A 69 -3.72 -5.53 -12.31
CA ARG A 69 -4.11 -4.20 -12.80
C ARG A 69 -5.03 -3.51 -11.79
N GLY A 70 -4.88 -2.20 -11.67
CA GLY A 70 -5.68 -1.39 -10.75
C GLY A 70 -5.17 -1.32 -9.31
N ARG A 71 -4.02 -1.93 -8.99
CA ARG A 71 -3.38 -1.71 -7.69
C ARG A 71 -2.66 -0.38 -7.64
N VAL A 72 -2.82 0.31 -6.54
CA VAL A 72 -2.17 1.60 -6.28
C VAL A 72 -0.80 1.37 -5.66
N ASN A 73 0.24 1.98 -6.23
CA ASN A 73 1.56 1.97 -5.62
C ASN A 73 1.59 2.93 -4.44
N LEU A 74 1.70 2.39 -3.21
CA LEU A 74 1.69 3.19 -1.98
C LEU A 74 2.86 4.18 -1.89
N ASN A 75 3.98 3.89 -2.55
CA ASN A 75 5.17 4.73 -2.50
C ASN A 75 5.14 5.93 -3.47
N ALA A 76 4.21 5.94 -4.42
CA ALA A 76 4.17 6.96 -5.47
C ALA A 76 2.82 7.68 -5.56
N ALA A 77 1.78 7.17 -4.92
CA ALA A 77 0.44 7.74 -5.02
C ALA A 77 0.32 9.06 -4.25
N PRO A 78 -0.35 10.08 -4.82
CA PRO A 78 -0.65 11.30 -4.10
C PRO A 78 -1.65 11.07 -2.95
N PRO A 79 -1.69 11.98 -1.95
CA PRO A 79 -2.54 11.81 -0.76
C PRO A 79 -4.01 11.57 -1.06
N GLU A 80 -4.56 12.18 -2.10
CA GLU A 80 -5.96 12.07 -2.49
C GLU A 80 -6.29 10.67 -3.02
N VAL A 81 -5.37 10.07 -3.78
CA VAL A 81 -5.51 8.68 -4.26
C VAL A 81 -5.40 7.70 -3.10
N LEU A 82 -4.47 7.94 -2.19
CA LEU A 82 -4.36 7.13 -0.97
C LEU A 82 -5.61 7.28 -0.10
N ALA A 83 -6.16 8.49 0.02
CA ALA A 83 -7.41 8.73 0.75
C ALA A 83 -8.59 7.93 0.17
N ALA A 84 -8.69 7.85 -1.16
CA ALA A 84 -9.74 7.07 -1.82
C ALA A 84 -9.69 5.57 -1.47
N LEU A 85 -8.52 5.02 -1.11
CA LEU A 85 -8.41 3.63 -0.64
C LEU A 85 -9.00 3.44 0.77
N PHE A 86 -8.95 4.47 1.60
CA PHE A 86 -9.44 4.42 2.98
C PHE A 86 -10.91 4.77 3.11
N GLU A 87 -11.40 5.67 2.27
CA GLU A 87 -12.76 6.20 2.36
C GLU A 87 -13.81 5.10 2.23
N GLY A 88 -14.80 5.12 3.11
CA GLY A 88 -15.88 4.14 3.11
C GLY A 88 -15.50 2.76 3.66
N THR A 89 -14.22 2.53 4.00
CA THR A 89 -13.81 1.25 4.60
C THR A 89 -14.47 1.05 5.94
N ALA A 90 -15.09 -0.12 6.12
CA ALA A 90 -15.73 -0.47 7.38
C ALA A 90 -14.68 -0.66 8.48
N LYS A 91 -14.83 0.08 9.58
CA LYS A 91 -13.96 -0.04 10.77
C LYS A 91 -14.20 -1.35 11.50
N SER A 92 -15.41 -1.88 11.41
CA SER A 92 -15.80 -3.18 11.97
C SER A 92 -16.90 -3.82 11.11
N VAL A 93 -17.20 -5.09 11.35
CA VAL A 93 -18.26 -5.82 10.59
C VAL A 93 -19.65 -5.19 10.73
N SER A 94 -19.89 -4.47 11.84
CA SER A 94 -21.17 -3.80 12.11
C SER A 94 -20.98 -2.33 12.53
N GLY A 95 -19.79 -1.79 12.28
CA GLY A 95 -19.38 -0.49 12.78
C GLY A 95 -19.48 0.64 11.77
N SER A 96 -19.03 1.81 12.20
CA SER A 96 -18.87 2.99 11.36
C SER A 96 -17.84 2.76 10.27
N ILE A 97 -17.88 3.59 9.25
CA ILE A 97 -16.90 3.65 8.16
C ILE A 97 -15.84 4.72 8.46
N ILE A 98 -14.72 4.64 7.76
CA ILE A 98 -13.71 5.72 7.74
C ILE A 98 -14.34 6.89 6.96
N SER A 99 -14.43 8.06 7.60
CA SER A 99 -14.96 9.28 6.98
C SER A 99 -13.98 9.84 5.93
N SER A 100 -14.46 10.68 5.01
CA SER A 100 -13.62 11.37 4.03
C SER A 100 -12.52 12.21 4.70
N ALA A 101 -12.82 12.86 5.83
CA ALA A 101 -11.85 13.66 6.58
C ALA A 101 -10.74 12.78 7.19
N ASP A 102 -11.11 11.66 7.83
CA ASP A 102 -10.15 10.69 8.38
C ASP A 102 -9.34 10.04 7.25
N ALA A 103 -9.98 9.70 6.13
CA ALA A 103 -9.34 9.12 4.96
C ALA A 103 -8.26 10.05 4.37
N LEU A 104 -8.55 11.35 4.24
CA LEU A 104 -7.58 12.33 3.76
C LEU A 104 -6.42 12.50 4.76
N ALA A 105 -6.71 12.50 6.06
CA ALA A 105 -5.68 12.56 7.09
C ALA A 105 -4.76 11.32 7.04
N LEU A 106 -5.33 10.13 6.85
CA LEU A 106 -4.57 8.88 6.67
C LEU A 106 -3.74 8.89 5.39
N GLY A 107 -4.31 9.32 4.26
CA GLY A 107 -3.61 9.43 2.97
C GLY A 107 -2.43 10.39 3.04
N THR A 108 -2.63 11.56 3.66
CA THR A 108 -1.57 12.56 3.89
C THR A 108 -0.47 12.02 4.79
N ALA A 109 -0.84 11.34 5.88
CA ALA A 109 0.13 10.76 6.80
C ALA A 109 0.94 9.65 6.14
N LEU A 110 0.31 8.78 5.34
CA LEU A 110 0.99 7.71 4.61
C LEU A 110 1.94 8.28 3.55
N ASN A 111 1.51 9.27 2.77
CA ASN A 111 2.35 9.95 1.79
C ASN A 111 3.57 10.60 2.47
N THR A 112 3.37 11.30 3.59
CA THR A 112 4.46 11.88 4.39
C THR A 112 5.41 10.81 4.93
N TRP A 113 4.87 9.67 5.36
CA TRP A 113 5.67 8.54 5.84
C TRP A 113 6.57 7.97 4.76
N VAL A 114 6.03 7.64 3.58
CA VAL A 114 6.78 7.02 2.49
C VAL A 114 7.75 7.97 1.80
N SER A 115 7.49 9.26 1.84
CA SER A 115 8.37 10.30 1.28
C SER A 115 9.48 10.74 2.24
N SER A 116 9.51 10.20 3.45
CA SER A 116 10.50 10.57 4.47
C SER A 116 11.90 10.07 4.09
N THR A 117 12.91 10.88 4.37
CA THR A 117 14.33 10.49 4.28
C THR A 117 14.85 9.81 5.56
N ASP A 118 14.02 9.69 6.59
CA ASP A 118 14.34 8.99 7.83
C ASP A 118 14.53 7.49 7.52
N PRO A 119 15.62 6.85 7.93
CA PRO A 119 15.90 5.44 7.67
C PRO A 119 14.90 4.46 8.30
N VAL A 120 14.13 4.92 9.29
CA VAL A 120 13.05 4.14 9.96
C VAL A 120 11.73 4.26 9.19
N LYS A 121 11.56 5.33 8.45
CA LYS A 121 10.43 5.63 7.58
C LYS A 121 10.88 5.49 6.12
N GLY A 122 10.14 6.09 5.22
CA GLY A 122 10.50 6.11 3.81
C GLY A 122 9.78 5.04 3.00
N PRO A 123 10.25 4.75 1.80
CA PRO A 123 9.52 3.87 0.90
C PRO A 123 9.29 2.49 1.51
N LEU A 124 8.05 2.03 1.47
CA LEU A 124 7.67 0.68 1.89
C LEU A 124 8.31 -0.34 0.96
N ARG A 125 8.94 -1.36 1.52
CA ARG A 125 9.53 -2.48 0.77
C ARG A 125 8.49 -3.57 0.52
N SER A 126 7.61 -3.76 1.50
CA SER A 126 6.56 -4.76 1.50
C SER A 126 5.36 -4.27 2.29
N ARG A 127 4.27 -5.01 2.28
CA ARG A 127 3.07 -4.67 3.05
C ARG A 127 3.29 -4.78 4.56
N SER A 128 4.19 -5.66 4.99
CA SER A 128 4.55 -5.80 6.40
C SER A 128 5.19 -4.53 6.96
N ASP A 129 5.85 -3.71 6.12
CA ASP A 129 6.43 -2.43 6.54
C ASP A 129 5.36 -1.42 7.00
N LEU A 130 4.08 -1.59 6.60
CA LEU A 130 2.99 -0.81 7.16
C LEU A 130 2.82 -1.03 8.66
N VAL A 131 3.06 -2.25 9.13
CA VAL A 131 2.94 -2.65 10.53
C VAL A 131 4.22 -2.35 11.29
N GLY A 132 5.37 -2.76 10.73
CA GLY A 132 6.68 -2.53 11.33
C GLY A 132 7.80 -2.67 10.33
N SER A 133 8.72 -1.72 10.28
CA SER A 133 9.89 -1.75 9.42
C SER A 133 11.08 -2.37 10.14
N THR A 134 11.77 -3.29 9.47
CA THR A 134 13.08 -3.78 9.92
C THR A 134 14.16 -2.82 9.44
N THR A 135 14.76 -2.07 10.34
CA THR A 135 15.97 -1.32 9.99
C THR A 135 17.14 -2.28 9.79
N THR A 136 17.93 -2.04 8.75
CA THR A 136 19.10 -2.85 8.35
C THR A 136 20.27 -2.80 9.33
N THR A 137 20.18 -2.06 10.41
CA THR A 137 21.23 -1.91 11.42
C THR A 137 20.85 -2.67 12.69
N GLY A 138 21.10 -4.00 12.66
CA GLY A 138 21.14 -4.84 13.86
C GLY A 138 19.78 -5.16 14.47
N SER A 139 19.41 -6.41 14.43
CA SER A 139 18.50 -7.26 15.21
C SER A 139 17.37 -6.68 16.07
N THR A 140 17.06 -5.43 16.01
CA THR A 140 15.87 -4.83 16.63
C THR A 140 14.86 -4.49 15.53
N PHE A 141 13.72 -5.18 15.55
CA PHE A 141 12.55 -4.73 14.81
C PHE A 141 12.31 -3.26 15.16
N ALA A 142 12.29 -2.39 14.15
CA ALA A 142 11.97 -1.00 14.39
C ALA A 142 10.58 -0.95 15.02
N SER A 143 10.48 -0.28 16.13
CA SER A 143 9.25 -0.19 16.92
C SER A 143 8.16 0.66 16.27
N GLN A 144 8.34 1.11 15.02
CA GLN A 144 7.43 2.03 14.36
C GLN A 144 7.21 1.65 12.90
N GLY A 145 5.99 1.25 12.58
CA GLY A 145 5.44 1.24 11.23
C GLY A 145 4.42 2.36 11.07
N PHE A 146 3.86 2.51 9.86
CA PHE A 146 2.79 3.48 9.61
C PHE A 146 1.61 3.31 10.58
N MET A 147 1.32 2.08 10.99
CA MET A 147 0.25 1.77 11.94
C MET A 147 0.41 2.49 13.30
N SER A 148 1.62 2.90 13.67
CA SER A 148 1.83 3.70 14.89
C SER A 148 1.16 5.08 14.81
N GLN A 149 0.93 5.61 13.61
CA GLN A 149 0.28 6.91 13.40
C GLN A 149 -1.24 6.84 13.56
N ILE A 150 -1.83 5.64 13.44
CA ILE A 150 -3.28 5.46 13.50
C ILE A 150 -3.87 5.92 14.81
N SER A 151 -3.17 5.71 15.91
CA SER A 151 -3.62 6.16 17.24
C SER A 151 -3.72 7.69 17.38
N THR A 152 -3.03 8.42 16.53
CA THR A 152 -3.08 9.89 16.48
C THR A 152 -4.20 10.38 15.58
N ILE A 153 -4.41 9.72 14.44
CA ILE A 153 -5.39 10.11 13.42
C ILE A 153 -6.79 9.61 13.80
N LEU A 154 -6.87 8.37 14.32
CA LEU A 154 -8.11 7.72 14.74
C LEU A 154 -8.08 7.38 16.24
N PRO A 155 -8.02 8.38 17.13
CA PRO A 155 -7.80 8.15 18.56
C PRO A 155 -8.93 7.36 19.24
N ALA A 156 -10.16 7.47 18.76
CA ALA A 156 -11.31 6.76 19.30
C ALA A 156 -11.26 5.24 19.01
N ASP A 157 -10.54 4.84 17.97
CA ASP A 157 -10.51 3.47 17.47
C ASP A 157 -9.31 2.66 18.00
N LYS A 158 -8.38 3.31 18.69
CA LYS A 158 -7.12 2.70 19.15
C LYS A 158 -7.25 1.53 20.12
N SER A 159 -8.37 1.45 20.85
CA SER A 159 -8.59 0.43 21.87
C SER A 159 -9.14 -0.89 21.34
N ILE A 160 -9.64 -0.90 20.09
CA ILE A 160 -10.29 -2.06 19.48
C ILE A 160 -9.40 -2.54 18.32
N GLY A 161 -8.89 -3.77 18.40
CA GLY A 161 -8.01 -4.35 17.36
C GLY A 161 -8.65 -4.33 15.97
N GLU A 162 -9.93 -4.74 15.89
CA GLU A 162 -10.68 -4.75 14.64
C GLU A 162 -10.72 -3.37 13.96
N THR A 163 -10.89 -2.30 14.70
CA THR A 163 -10.97 -0.93 14.16
C THR A 163 -9.59 -0.38 13.79
N ARG A 164 -8.55 -0.70 14.57
CA ARG A 164 -7.17 -0.34 14.22
C ARG A 164 -6.73 -0.99 12.92
N GLU A 165 -7.05 -2.26 12.73
CA GLU A 165 -6.66 -3.03 11.56
C GLU A 165 -7.48 -2.71 10.31
N SER A 166 -8.55 -1.89 10.42
CA SER A 166 -9.34 -1.45 9.26
C SER A 166 -8.48 -0.77 8.19
N VAL A 167 -7.48 -0.01 8.61
CA VAL A 167 -6.53 0.66 7.72
C VAL A 167 -5.72 -0.35 6.91
N ILE A 168 -5.22 -1.41 7.54
CA ILE A 168 -4.50 -2.49 6.82
C ILE A 168 -5.44 -3.22 5.87
N ARG A 169 -6.68 -3.50 6.29
CA ARG A 169 -7.68 -4.14 5.43
C ARG A 169 -8.01 -3.31 4.19
N ALA A 170 -8.01 -1.98 4.30
CA ALA A 170 -8.22 -1.08 3.17
C ALA A 170 -7.11 -1.19 2.12
N LEU A 171 -5.86 -1.40 2.56
CA LEU A 171 -4.70 -1.34 1.69
C LEU A 171 -4.33 -2.68 1.05
N THR A 172 -4.44 -3.80 1.77
CA THR A 172 -3.79 -5.06 1.40
C THR A 172 -4.14 -5.61 0.03
N ASP A 173 -5.36 -5.43 -0.46
CA ASP A 173 -5.78 -5.99 -1.74
C ASP A 173 -5.79 -4.97 -2.88
N SER A 174 -5.92 -3.69 -2.54
CA SER A 174 -6.02 -2.58 -3.49
C SER A 174 -4.68 -1.92 -3.77
N SER A 175 -3.62 -2.29 -3.06
CA SER A 175 -2.32 -1.65 -3.17
C SER A 175 -1.17 -2.60 -3.45
N ASP A 176 -0.06 -2.01 -3.91
CA ASP A 176 1.22 -2.67 -4.13
C ASP A 176 2.36 -1.75 -3.66
N THR A 177 3.47 -2.36 -3.28
CA THR A 177 4.71 -1.65 -2.90
C THR A 177 5.87 -2.00 -3.83
N ARG A 178 5.72 -3.04 -4.64
CA ARG A 178 6.78 -3.63 -5.44
C ARG A 178 6.83 -3.07 -6.86
N THR A 179 5.69 -2.81 -7.47
CA THR A 179 5.61 -2.40 -8.86
C THR A 179 5.63 -0.89 -9.00
N TRP A 180 6.53 -0.38 -9.83
CA TRP A 180 6.51 1.01 -10.28
C TRP A 180 5.73 1.11 -11.59
N ASN A 181 4.69 1.94 -11.58
CA ASN A 181 3.96 2.31 -12.78
C ASN A 181 4.42 3.71 -13.20
N LEU A 182 5.03 3.80 -14.35
CA LEU A 182 5.58 5.02 -14.91
C LEU A 182 4.82 5.39 -16.18
N MET A 183 4.53 6.65 -16.35
CA MET A 183 4.11 7.24 -17.62
C MET A 183 5.22 8.17 -18.09
N ILE A 184 5.78 7.89 -19.27
CA ILE A 184 6.82 8.69 -19.88
C ILE A 184 6.18 9.45 -21.02
N ASP A 185 6.25 10.78 -20.96
CA ASP A 185 5.85 11.67 -22.04
C ASP A 185 7.08 11.98 -22.91
N LEU A 186 7.10 11.45 -24.13
CA LEU A 186 8.22 11.54 -25.05
C LEU A 186 7.84 12.39 -26.24
N VAL A 187 8.53 13.52 -26.38
CA VAL A 187 8.46 14.37 -27.58
C VAL A 187 9.78 14.29 -28.31
N ALA A 188 9.78 13.72 -29.51
CA ALA A 188 10.92 13.68 -30.38
C ALA A 188 10.73 14.66 -31.54
N GLN A 189 11.71 15.53 -31.75
CA GLN A 189 11.69 16.55 -32.79
C GLN A 189 12.87 16.36 -33.75
N SER A 190 12.60 16.46 -35.04
CA SER A 190 13.62 16.56 -36.09
C SER A 190 13.54 17.94 -36.75
N GLY A 191 14.69 18.49 -37.13
CA GLY A 191 14.71 19.84 -37.74
C GLY A 191 16.11 20.31 -38.12
N GLU A 192 16.21 21.56 -38.46
CA GLU A 192 17.45 22.20 -38.86
C GLU A 192 17.91 23.21 -37.80
N LEU A 193 19.22 23.21 -37.52
CA LEU A 193 19.83 24.23 -36.67
C LEU A 193 20.02 25.50 -37.47
N GLY A 194 19.45 26.59 -37.00
CA GLY A 194 19.79 27.94 -37.51
C GLY A 194 21.23 28.29 -37.15
N ALA A 195 21.82 29.20 -37.94
CA ALA A 195 23.26 29.43 -38.06
C ALA A 195 24.06 29.75 -36.77
N ALA A 196 23.43 29.90 -35.58
CA ALA A 196 24.15 30.42 -34.43
C ALA A 196 23.85 29.81 -33.06
N SER A 197 22.74 29.12 -32.83
CA SER A 197 22.43 28.53 -31.49
C SER A 197 21.30 27.48 -31.50
N LEU A 198 21.26 26.62 -30.49
CA LEU A 198 20.15 25.69 -30.23
C LEU A 198 18.79 26.37 -30.09
N GLN A 199 18.76 27.68 -29.79
CA GLN A 199 17.53 28.48 -29.71
C GLN A 199 16.91 28.80 -31.08
N GLN A 200 17.64 28.51 -32.16
CA GLN A 200 17.16 28.67 -33.54
C GLN A 200 16.85 27.34 -34.22
N PHE A 201 16.52 26.30 -33.42
CA PHE A 201 16.10 25.03 -33.97
C PHE A 201 14.73 25.14 -34.64
N ILE A 202 14.69 24.90 -35.96
CA ILE A 202 13.46 24.90 -36.72
C ILE A 202 12.95 23.48 -36.82
N VAL A 203 11.86 23.21 -36.12
CA VAL A 203 11.23 21.87 -36.12
C VAL A 203 10.63 21.60 -37.50
N ARG A 204 11.02 20.51 -38.14
CA ARG A 204 10.49 20.02 -39.42
C ARG A 204 9.55 18.84 -39.26
N GLY A 205 9.71 18.10 -38.19
CA GLY A 205 8.84 16.98 -37.82
C GLY A 205 8.86 16.74 -36.33
N GLN A 206 7.72 16.35 -35.80
CA GLN A 206 7.55 16.03 -34.38
C GLN A 206 6.78 14.73 -34.23
N VAL A 207 7.17 13.92 -33.25
CA VAL A 207 6.43 12.73 -32.81
C VAL A 207 6.24 12.85 -31.31
N HIS A 208 5.02 12.71 -30.88
CA HIS A 208 4.64 12.72 -29.47
C HIS A 208 4.10 11.33 -29.09
N ARG A 209 4.65 10.73 -28.04
CA ARG A 209 4.25 9.42 -27.54
C ARG A 209 4.15 9.41 -26.03
N TRP A 210 3.11 8.77 -25.54
CA TRP A 210 3.03 8.31 -24.16
C TRP A 210 3.47 6.85 -24.09
N ILE A 211 4.40 6.57 -23.17
CA ILE A 211 4.91 5.23 -22.92
C ILE A 211 4.54 4.86 -21.49
N PHE A 212 3.78 3.79 -21.33
CA PHE A 212 3.41 3.25 -20.03
C PHE A 212 4.30 2.06 -19.75
N LEU A 213 4.99 2.11 -18.59
CA LEU A 213 5.86 1.04 -18.10
C LEU A 213 5.45 0.60 -16.71
N SER A 214 5.44 -0.71 -16.49
CA SER A 214 5.40 -1.28 -15.14
C SER A 214 6.69 -2.05 -14.92
N ILE A 215 7.43 -1.67 -13.88
CA ILE A 215 8.76 -2.21 -13.57
C ILE A 215 8.72 -2.86 -12.19
N ASP A 216 9.26 -4.08 -12.08
CA ASP A 216 9.52 -4.67 -10.77
C ASP A 216 10.68 -3.91 -10.11
N ARG A 217 10.40 -3.28 -8.99
CA ARG A 217 11.36 -2.45 -8.24
C ARG A 217 12.60 -3.22 -7.78
N PHE A 218 12.48 -4.53 -7.51
CA PHE A 218 13.59 -5.32 -6.97
C PHE A 218 14.47 -5.92 -8.04
N THR A 219 13.87 -6.37 -9.16
CA THR A 219 14.61 -7.00 -10.24
C THR A 219 14.97 -6.03 -11.35
N GLY A 220 14.27 -4.89 -11.46
CA GLY A 220 14.36 -3.97 -12.59
C GLY A 220 13.73 -4.52 -13.86
N GLU A 221 13.01 -5.64 -13.78
CA GLU A 221 12.35 -6.26 -14.93
C GLU A 221 11.15 -5.44 -15.38
N ILE A 222 11.02 -5.24 -16.68
CA ILE A 222 9.86 -4.60 -17.28
C ILE A 222 8.76 -5.65 -17.39
N LEU A 223 7.74 -5.49 -16.52
CA LEU A 223 6.62 -6.41 -16.42
C LEU A 223 5.51 -6.11 -17.45
N TYR A 224 5.42 -4.84 -17.84
CA TYR A 224 4.44 -4.37 -18.83
C TYR A 224 4.97 -3.14 -19.55
N GLN A 225 4.72 -3.08 -20.86
CA GLN A 225 5.01 -1.91 -21.68
C GLN A 225 3.91 -1.73 -22.71
N SER A 226 3.42 -0.50 -22.83
CA SER A 226 2.60 -0.08 -23.95
C SER A 226 2.96 1.32 -24.39
N SER A 227 2.64 1.70 -25.61
CA SER A 227 2.85 3.06 -26.10
C SER A 227 1.68 3.51 -26.96
N GLU A 228 1.32 4.79 -26.84
CA GLU A 228 0.27 5.43 -27.60
C GLU A 228 0.83 6.66 -28.34
N TYR A 229 0.39 6.87 -29.55
CA TYR A 229 0.66 8.13 -30.27
C TYR A 229 -0.31 9.18 -29.79
N VAL A 230 0.21 10.35 -29.44
CA VAL A 230 -0.59 11.52 -29.15
C VAL A 230 -0.81 12.28 -30.46
N SER A 231 -2.04 12.29 -30.95
CA SER A 231 -2.42 13.16 -32.09
C SER A 231 -2.80 14.52 -31.54
N GLU A 232 -2.08 15.56 -31.93
CA GLU A 232 -2.47 16.96 -31.74
C GLU A 232 -3.58 17.35 -32.69
#